data_9380cbdcf95591a59089c26be62db06b
#
_entry.id   9380cbdcf95591a59089c26be62db06b
#
_cell.length_a   1.000
_cell.length_b   1.000
_cell.length_c   1.000
_cell.angle_alpha   90.00
_cell.angle_beta   90.00
_cell.angle_gamma   90.00
#
_symmetry.space_group_name_H-M   'P 1'
#
loop_
_entity.id
_entity.type
_entity.pdbx_description
1 polymer ?
#
loop_
_entity_poly.entity_id
_entity_poly.type
_entity_poly.pdbx_seq_one_letter_code
_entity_poly.pdbx_strand_id
1 'polypeptide(L)'
;VSTSTVRWRPTAPESSRPEACPEAGKAGAPASADTPDIAPPGANDWSCKPSAEHPRPVVLVPGTFESMAKNWSTLSPRLAAEGYCVFALNYGTTNGVDATGPIADSAGELASFVDGVLGATGAQKVDMVGHSQGGMMPRYYLGFLGGAKKVNHLVGIASSNHGTEGVIAPTPDQVPLGTGDAGFLCQACADQEAGSAFLAKLNSIGDTVNGPFYTVLSTKYDEVVTPYPSQFLSGPARQVTNITLQDKCPLDPIEHDQAPNDPVVHQLVSHALASKGPASPLYQPECFPTFQS
;
A
#
# COMPACT_ATOMS: atom_id res chain seq x y z
N VAL A 1 34.75 72.49 -43.50
CA VAL A 1 34.35 71.78 -42.29
C VAL A 1 33.46 70.71 -42.75
N SER A 2 33.98 69.47 -42.81
CA SER A 2 33.27 68.27 -43.32
C SER A 2 32.83 67.42 -42.13
N THR A 3 31.55 67.27 -41.93
CA THR A 3 30.99 66.45 -40.89
C THR A 3 30.64 65.09 -41.46
N SER A 4 31.41 64.08 -41.09
CA SER A 4 31.13 62.68 -41.39
C SER A 4 30.12 62.09 -40.36
N THR A 5 28.95 61.71 -40.83
CA THR A 5 27.99 60.99 -40.04
C THR A 5 28.24 59.47 -40.12
N VAL A 6 28.63 58.87 -39.02
CA VAL A 6 28.74 57.39 -38.88
C VAL A 6 27.33 56.82 -38.64
N ARG A 7 26.83 55.98 -39.57
CA ARG A 7 25.62 55.21 -39.39
C ARG A 7 25.98 53.93 -38.65
N TRP A 8 25.40 53.75 -37.46
CA TRP A 8 25.38 52.53 -36.74
C TRP A 8 24.29 51.61 -37.33
N ARG A 9 24.65 50.38 -37.71
CA ARG A 9 23.68 49.31 -38.00
C ARG A 9 23.62 48.43 -36.77
N PRO A 10 22.42 48.15 -36.19
CA PRO A 10 22.29 47.15 -35.18
C PRO A 10 22.30 45.76 -35.84
N THR A 11 23.19 44.89 -35.41
CA THR A 11 23.18 43.45 -35.69
C THR A 11 22.12 42.83 -34.81
N ALA A 12 21.15 42.14 -35.44
CA ALA A 12 20.16 41.36 -34.74
C ALA A 12 20.85 40.18 -34.02
N PRO A 13 20.42 39.83 -32.80
CA PRO A 13 20.91 38.62 -32.15
C PRO A 13 20.38 37.39 -32.88
N GLU A 14 21.26 36.45 -33.13
CA GLU A 14 21.02 35.12 -33.66
C GLU A 14 20.04 34.39 -32.74
N SER A 15 18.90 33.95 -33.28
CA SER A 15 17.90 33.18 -32.55
C SER A 15 18.49 31.83 -32.23
N SER A 16 18.85 31.61 -30.95
CA SER A 16 19.11 30.30 -30.42
C SER A 16 17.81 29.46 -30.49
N ARG A 17 17.84 28.40 -31.28
CA ARG A 17 16.79 27.37 -31.26
C ARG A 17 16.65 26.84 -29.81
N PRO A 18 15.43 26.64 -29.31
CA PRO A 18 15.26 25.92 -28.04
C PRO A 18 15.77 24.49 -28.23
N GLU A 19 16.71 24.09 -27.39
CA GLU A 19 17.08 22.66 -27.24
C GLU A 19 15.85 21.85 -26.92
N ALA A 20 15.71 20.75 -27.66
CA ALA A 20 14.64 19.77 -27.43
C ALA A 20 14.72 19.27 -25.99
N CYS A 21 13.61 19.31 -25.27
CA CYS A 21 13.47 18.62 -23.98
C CYS A 21 13.88 17.16 -24.18
N PRO A 22 14.67 16.56 -23.27
CA PRO A 22 14.92 15.14 -23.31
C PRO A 22 13.62 14.40 -23.13
N GLU A 23 13.38 13.40 -23.98
CA GLU A 23 12.26 12.48 -23.87
C GLU A 23 12.20 11.95 -22.45
N ALA A 24 10.99 11.98 -21.86
CA ALA A 24 10.72 11.38 -20.57
C ALA A 24 11.12 9.90 -20.63
N GLY A 25 12.28 9.59 -20.06
CA GLY A 25 12.73 8.24 -19.87
C GLY A 25 11.65 7.47 -19.11
N LYS A 26 11.38 6.24 -19.55
CA LYS A 26 10.52 5.29 -18.85
C LYS A 26 10.86 5.36 -17.37
N ALA A 27 9.90 5.78 -16.53
CA ALA A 27 10.02 5.74 -15.09
C ALA A 27 10.14 4.27 -14.68
N GLY A 28 11.38 3.82 -14.47
CA GLY A 28 11.67 2.61 -13.73
C GLY A 28 11.35 2.91 -12.27
N ALA A 29 10.70 1.99 -11.59
CA ALA A 29 10.53 2.08 -10.15
C ALA A 29 11.88 2.33 -9.47
N PRO A 30 11.98 3.18 -8.44
CA PRO A 30 13.22 3.37 -7.71
C PRO A 30 13.62 2.04 -7.06
N ALA A 31 14.74 1.48 -7.49
CA ALA A 31 15.33 0.31 -6.88
C ALA A 31 15.93 0.73 -5.53
N SER A 32 15.52 0.07 -4.43
CA SER A 32 16.25 0.12 -3.16
C SER A 32 17.54 -0.71 -3.30
N ALA A 33 18.66 -0.19 -2.80
CA ALA A 33 19.99 -0.63 -3.24
C ALA A 33 20.49 -1.96 -2.66
N ASP A 34 19.83 -2.62 -1.69
CA ASP A 34 20.45 -3.73 -0.93
C ASP A 34 19.58 -4.98 -0.62
N THR A 35 18.29 -4.98 -0.88
CA THR A 35 17.49 -6.21 -0.88
C THR A 35 17.00 -6.48 -2.28
N PRO A 36 17.21 -7.71 -2.84
CA PRO A 36 16.62 -8.00 -4.14
C PRO A 36 15.10 -7.83 -4.04
N ASP A 37 14.52 -6.95 -4.89
CA ASP A 37 13.08 -6.76 -5.05
C ASP A 37 12.46 -8.05 -5.63
N ILE A 38 12.44 -9.09 -4.82
CA ILE A 38 11.83 -10.36 -5.19
C ILE A 38 10.32 -10.19 -5.02
N ALA A 39 9.61 -10.17 -6.15
CA ALA A 39 8.16 -10.17 -6.13
C ALA A 39 7.62 -11.49 -5.56
N PRO A 40 6.52 -11.48 -4.80
CA PRO A 40 5.85 -12.71 -4.41
C PRO A 40 5.34 -13.45 -5.65
N PRO A 41 5.18 -14.79 -5.59
CA PRO A 41 4.69 -15.55 -6.71
C PRO A 41 3.37 -14.98 -7.28
N GLY A 42 3.29 -14.84 -8.59
CA GLY A 42 2.11 -14.32 -9.30
C GLY A 42 1.98 -12.80 -9.34
N ALA A 43 2.89 -12.04 -8.69
CA ALA A 43 2.88 -10.58 -8.74
C ALA A 43 3.90 -10.00 -9.72
N ASN A 44 3.70 -8.72 -10.06
CA ASN A 44 4.61 -7.87 -10.82
C ASN A 44 4.87 -8.33 -12.26
N ASP A 45 3.89 -9.02 -12.88
CA ASP A 45 3.87 -9.13 -14.33
C ASP A 45 3.36 -7.80 -14.94
N TRP A 46 4.29 -6.93 -15.32
CA TRP A 46 3.99 -5.63 -15.91
C TRP A 46 3.37 -5.70 -17.31
N SER A 47 3.32 -6.89 -17.91
CA SER A 47 2.61 -7.14 -19.16
C SER A 47 1.14 -7.53 -18.95
N CYS A 48 0.74 -7.84 -17.70
CA CYS A 48 -0.61 -8.26 -17.35
C CYS A 48 -1.65 -7.21 -17.75
N LYS A 49 -2.75 -7.68 -18.34
CA LYS A 49 -3.90 -6.84 -18.70
C LYS A 49 -5.14 -7.31 -17.93
N PRO A 50 -5.77 -6.43 -17.15
CA PRO A 50 -7.00 -6.76 -16.45
C PRO A 50 -8.08 -7.28 -17.39
N SER A 51 -8.82 -8.29 -16.94
CA SER A 51 -9.93 -8.87 -17.66
C SER A 51 -11.24 -8.10 -17.44
N ALA A 52 -12.29 -8.42 -18.18
CA ALA A 52 -13.62 -7.88 -17.94
C ALA A 52 -14.20 -8.34 -16.59
N GLU A 53 -13.82 -9.51 -16.13
CA GLU A 53 -14.22 -10.06 -14.82
C GLU A 53 -13.48 -9.39 -13.68
N HIS A 54 -12.17 -9.16 -13.86
CA HIS A 54 -11.30 -8.47 -12.90
C HIS A 54 -10.71 -7.20 -13.54
N PRO A 55 -11.51 -6.12 -13.68
CA PRO A 55 -11.11 -4.93 -14.44
C PRO A 55 -10.11 -4.03 -13.71
N ARG A 56 -9.76 -4.34 -12.49
CA ARG A 56 -8.84 -3.56 -11.66
C ARG A 56 -7.69 -4.45 -11.19
N PRO A 57 -6.43 -4.01 -11.38
CA PRO A 57 -5.29 -4.68 -10.78
C PRO A 57 -5.33 -4.52 -9.27
N VAL A 58 -4.78 -5.50 -8.54
CA VAL A 58 -4.66 -5.49 -7.09
C VAL A 58 -3.25 -5.08 -6.71
N VAL A 59 -3.12 -4.07 -5.84
CA VAL A 59 -1.85 -3.62 -5.26
C VAL A 59 -1.76 -4.12 -3.81
N LEU A 60 -0.72 -4.89 -3.52
CA LEU A 60 -0.44 -5.48 -2.21
C LEU A 60 0.60 -4.64 -1.47
N VAL A 61 0.25 -4.16 -0.27
CA VAL A 61 1.06 -3.21 0.52
C VAL A 61 1.45 -3.89 1.84
N PRO A 62 2.74 -4.26 2.03
CA PRO A 62 3.20 -5.01 3.20
C PRO A 62 3.18 -4.19 4.50
N GLY A 63 3.34 -4.88 5.63
CA GLY A 63 3.46 -4.30 6.96
C GLY A 63 4.86 -3.78 7.29
N THR A 64 5.01 -3.18 8.46
CA THR A 64 6.30 -2.74 9.01
C THR A 64 7.25 -3.92 9.14
N PHE A 65 8.51 -3.77 8.76
CA PHE A 65 9.57 -4.79 8.73
C PHE A 65 9.36 -5.92 7.71
N GLU A 66 8.27 -5.90 6.96
CA GLU A 66 7.94 -6.95 6.01
C GLU A 66 8.34 -6.57 4.58
N SER A 67 8.98 -7.50 3.87
CA SER A 67 9.13 -7.40 2.43
C SER A 67 7.85 -7.86 1.72
N MET A 68 7.63 -7.37 0.49
CA MET A 68 6.51 -7.82 -0.33
C MET A 68 6.54 -9.35 -0.57
N ALA A 69 7.74 -9.93 -0.71
CA ALA A 69 7.92 -11.36 -0.95
C ALA A 69 7.42 -12.21 0.23
N LYS A 70 7.76 -11.81 1.47
CA LYS A 70 7.41 -12.54 2.69
C LYS A 70 5.93 -12.34 3.04
N ASN A 71 5.49 -11.08 3.10
CA ASN A 71 4.15 -10.73 3.55
C ASN A 71 3.04 -11.32 2.65
N TRP A 72 3.31 -11.46 1.34
CA TRP A 72 2.32 -11.84 0.34
C TRP A 72 2.58 -13.20 -0.32
N SER A 73 3.41 -14.05 0.32
CA SER A 73 3.81 -15.34 -0.23
C SER A 73 2.66 -16.30 -0.55
N THR A 74 1.52 -16.17 0.15
CA THR A 74 0.35 -17.04 0.01
C THR A 74 -0.84 -16.36 -0.67
N LEU A 75 -1.13 -15.10 -0.35
CA LEU A 75 -2.25 -14.36 -0.93
C LEU A 75 -2.01 -14.00 -2.40
N SER A 76 -0.78 -13.57 -2.75
CA SER A 76 -0.46 -13.16 -4.11
C SER A 76 -0.71 -14.26 -5.16
N PRO A 77 -0.15 -15.48 -5.01
CA PRO A 77 -0.40 -16.54 -5.98
C PRO A 77 -1.88 -16.97 -6.04
N ARG A 78 -2.61 -16.86 -4.93
CA ARG A 78 -4.03 -17.12 -4.90
C ARG A 78 -4.82 -16.11 -5.76
N LEU A 79 -4.60 -14.81 -5.56
CA LEU A 79 -5.27 -13.78 -6.34
C LEU A 79 -4.90 -13.87 -7.83
N ALA A 80 -3.64 -14.19 -8.14
CA ALA A 80 -3.22 -14.43 -9.52
C ALA A 80 -3.93 -15.64 -10.14
N ALA A 81 -4.11 -16.73 -9.37
CA ALA A 81 -4.87 -17.91 -9.81
C ALA A 81 -6.37 -17.61 -9.98
N GLU A 82 -6.92 -16.67 -9.21
CA GLU A 82 -8.28 -16.15 -9.39
C GLU A 82 -8.42 -15.24 -10.63
N GLY A 83 -7.32 -14.90 -11.32
CA GLY A 83 -7.31 -14.12 -12.56
C GLY A 83 -7.08 -12.61 -12.40
N TYR A 84 -6.68 -12.16 -11.21
CA TYR A 84 -6.28 -10.76 -10.99
C TYR A 84 -4.88 -10.47 -11.53
N CYS A 85 -4.68 -9.28 -12.09
CA CYS A 85 -3.33 -8.71 -12.23
C CYS A 85 -2.87 -8.23 -10.85
N VAL A 86 -1.87 -8.89 -10.27
CA VAL A 86 -1.37 -8.61 -8.93
C VAL A 86 -0.05 -7.85 -9.01
N PHE A 87 0.08 -6.81 -8.20
CA PHE A 87 1.30 -6.02 -8.06
C PHE A 87 1.62 -5.84 -6.58
N ALA A 88 2.89 -5.87 -6.24
CA ALA A 88 3.37 -5.67 -4.87
C ALA A 88 4.62 -4.80 -4.87
N LEU A 89 4.85 -4.06 -3.79
CA LEU A 89 6.00 -3.17 -3.65
C LEU A 89 6.67 -3.34 -2.29
N ASN A 90 7.98 -3.08 -2.25
CA ASN A 90 8.69 -2.67 -1.04
C ASN A 90 8.66 -1.13 -1.00
N TYR A 91 8.66 -0.54 0.19
CA TYR A 91 8.62 0.91 0.38
C TYR A 91 9.27 1.31 1.69
N GLY A 92 9.63 2.58 1.83
CA GLY A 92 10.09 3.16 3.08
C GLY A 92 11.29 2.45 3.67
N THR A 93 12.20 1.92 2.85
CA THR A 93 13.37 1.16 3.30
C THR A 93 14.38 2.06 3.98
N THR A 94 14.71 1.78 5.23
CA THR A 94 15.79 2.44 5.96
C THR A 94 16.73 1.40 6.55
N ASN A 95 18.05 1.62 6.40
CA ASN A 95 19.07 0.68 6.86
C ASN A 95 18.88 -0.77 6.38
N GLY A 96 18.35 -0.96 5.18
CA GLY A 96 18.08 -2.28 4.59
C GLY A 96 16.86 -3.00 5.13
N VAL A 97 15.99 -2.32 5.90
CA VAL A 97 14.73 -2.87 6.42
C VAL A 97 13.56 -2.12 5.81
N ASP A 98 12.63 -2.86 5.20
CA ASP A 98 11.47 -2.30 4.51
C ASP A 98 10.42 -1.75 5.49
N ALA A 99 9.64 -0.78 5.02
CA ALA A 99 8.51 -0.16 5.71
C ALA A 99 8.87 0.44 7.09
N THR A 100 10.07 1.01 7.23
CA THR A 100 10.58 1.62 8.47
C THR A 100 10.78 3.13 8.39
N GLY A 101 10.76 3.69 7.17
CA GLY A 101 10.86 5.13 6.92
C GLY A 101 9.59 5.91 7.31
N PRO A 102 9.61 7.26 7.20
CA PRO A 102 8.44 8.09 7.48
C PRO A 102 7.24 7.68 6.63
N ILE A 103 6.09 7.45 7.27
CA ILE A 103 4.90 6.92 6.57
C ILE A 103 4.35 7.88 5.51
N ALA A 104 4.47 9.19 5.72
CA ALA A 104 4.04 10.17 4.72
C ALA A 104 4.85 10.09 3.43
N ASP A 105 6.17 9.84 3.53
CA ASP A 105 7.07 9.66 2.38
C ASP A 105 6.78 8.33 1.69
N SER A 106 6.60 7.26 2.46
CA SER A 106 6.18 5.94 1.97
C SER A 106 4.87 5.98 1.19
N ALA A 107 3.91 6.82 1.62
CA ALA A 107 2.68 7.05 0.86
C ALA A 107 2.94 7.74 -0.50
N GLY A 108 4.01 8.54 -0.62
CA GLY A 108 4.48 9.11 -1.89
C GLY A 108 5.06 8.05 -2.84
N GLU A 109 5.81 7.08 -2.29
CA GLU A 109 6.31 5.93 -3.05
C GLU A 109 5.14 5.07 -3.56
N LEU A 110 4.15 4.78 -2.70
CA LEU A 110 2.92 4.08 -3.09
C LEU A 110 2.17 4.82 -4.21
N ALA A 111 2.06 6.15 -4.12
CA ALA A 111 1.39 6.95 -5.15
C ALA A 111 2.09 6.78 -6.52
N SER A 112 3.42 6.83 -6.54
CA SER A 112 4.23 6.63 -7.74
C SER A 112 4.09 5.21 -8.30
N PHE A 113 4.09 4.20 -7.43
CA PHE A 113 3.90 2.80 -7.81
C PHE A 113 2.53 2.57 -8.45
N VAL A 114 1.46 3.10 -7.84
CA VAL A 114 0.09 3.01 -8.39
C VAL A 114 -0.01 3.65 -9.77
N ASP A 115 0.66 4.80 -9.97
CA ASP A 115 0.69 5.44 -11.29
C ASP A 115 1.39 4.56 -12.34
N GLY A 116 2.47 3.88 -11.96
CA GLY A 116 3.13 2.89 -12.78
C GLY A 116 2.21 1.72 -13.15
N VAL A 117 1.49 1.15 -12.16
CA VAL A 117 0.54 0.05 -12.37
C VAL A 117 -0.59 0.47 -13.31
N LEU A 118 -1.19 1.64 -13.11
CA LEU A 118 -2.24 2.16 -13.98
C LEU A 118 -1.74 2.40 -15.41
N GLY A 119 -0.53 2.94 -15.55
CA GLY A 119 0.11 3.14 -16.85
C GLY A 119 0.40 1.84 -17.58
N ALA A 120 0.90 0.82 -16.89
CA ALA A 120 1.22 -0.48 -17.47
C ALA A 120 -0.03 -1.27 -17.87
N THR A 121 -1.04 -1.29 -17.01
CA THR A 121 -2.26 -2.07 -17.19
C THR A 121 -3.31 -1.41 -18.07
N GLY A 122 -3.32 -0.08 -18.12
CA GLY A 122 -4.37 0.71 -18.76
C GLY A 122 -5.66 0.81 -17.94
N ALA A 123 -5.67 0.29 -16.71
CA ALA A 123 -6.80 0.38 -15.80
C ALA A 123 -7.00 1.82 -15.31
N GLN A 124 -8.23 2.20 -14.99
CA GLN A 124 -8.53 3.52 -14.45
C GLN A 124 -8.40 3.59 -12.93
N LYS A 125 -8.53 2.45 -12.25
CA LYS A 125 -8.41 2.32 -10.80
C LYS A 125 -7.73 1.00 -10.45
N VAL A 126 -7.13 0.98 -9.27
CA VAL A 126 -6.64 -0.24 -8.62
C VAL A 126 -7.56 -0.61 -7.45
N ASP A 127 -7.50 -1.86 -7.02
CA ASP A 127 -7.91 -2.29 -5.69
C ASP A 127 -6.64 -2.48 -4.84
N MET A 128 -6.71 -2.20 -3.53
CA MET A 128 -5.58 -2.32 -2.62
C MET A 128 -5.88 -3.32 -1.51
N VAL A 129 -4.90 -4.13 -1.17
CA VAL A 129 -4.90 -4.96 0.03
C VAL A 129 -3.63 -4.65 0.81
N GLY A 130 -3.78 -4.27 2.07
CA GLY A 130 -2.65 -3.92 2.91
C GLY A 130 -2.69 -4.59 4.26
N HIS A 131 -1.52 -4.92 4.79
CA HIS A 131 -1.35 -5.50 6.11
C HIS A 131 -0.76 -4.48 7.08
N SER A 132 -1.26 -4.43 8.32
CA SER A 132 -0.68 -3.59 9.37
C SER A 132 -0.55 -2.12 8.93
N GLN A 133 0.66 -1.55 8.96
CA GLN A 133 0.98 -0.23 8.37
C GLN A 133 0.49 -0.11 6.92
N GLY A 134 0.65 -1.17 6.12
CA GLY A 134 0.24 -1.19 4.71
C GLY A 134 -1.28 -1.13 4.52
N GLY A 135 -2.08 -1.43 5.54
CA GLY A 135 -3.53 -1.21 5.54
C GLY A 135 -3.93 0.20 5.96
N MET A 136 -3.08 0.89 6.72
CA MET A 136 -3.31 2.25 7.22
C MET A 136 -2.69 3.32 6.30
N MET A 137 -1.42 3.18 5.88
CA MET A 137 -0.68 4.16 5.07
C MET A 137 -1.41 4.55 3.77
N PRO A 138 -2.10 3.64 3.04
CA PRO A 138 -2.88 4.02 1.87
C PRO A 138 -3.94 5.09 2.16
N ARG A 139 -4.47 5.21 3.38
CA ARG A 139 -5.41 6.28 3.74
C ARG A 139 -4.77 7.67 3.61
N TYR A 140 -3.45 7.78 3.90
CA TYR A 140 -2.72 9.03 3.66
C TYR A 140 -2.62 9.33 2.16
N TYR A 141 -2.31 8.34 1.33
CA TYR A 141 -2.35 8.49 -0.12
C TYR A 141 -3.73 8.90 -0.64
N LEU A 142 -4.80 8.26 -0.15
CA LEU A 142 -6.17 8.59 -0.54
C LEU A 142 -6.56 10.02 -0.17
N GLY A 143 -6.22 10.46 1.03
CA GLY A 143 -6.66 11.74 1.59
C GLY A 143 -5.82 12.93 1.17
N PHE A 144 -4.50 12.76 1.05
CA PHE A 144 -3.57 13.88 0.91
C PHE A 144 -2.81 13.90 -0.43
N LEU A 145 -2.74 12.76 -1.14
CA LEU A 145 -1.97 12.64 -2.38
C LEU A 145 -2.83 12.32 -3.61
N GLY A 146 -4.15 12.50 -3.49
CA GLY A 146 -5.09 12.38 -4.62
C GLY A 146 -5.47 10.96 -5.00
N GLY A 147 -5.13 9.96 -4.20
CA GLY A 147 -5.38 8.54 -4.45
C GLY A 147 -6.86 8.16 -4.52
N ALA A 148 -7.77 8.93 -3.88
CA ALA A 148 -9.19 8.63 -3.84
C ALA A 148 -9.84 8.43 -5.22
N LYS A 149 -9.29 9.06 -6.27
CA LYS A 149 -9.77 8.91 -7.65
C LYS A 149 -9.24 7.66 -8.35
N LYS A 150 -8.13 7.10 -7.84
CA LYS A 150 -7.37 6.01 -8.45
C LYS A 150 -7.60 4.65 -7.76
N VAL A 151 -8.23 4.65 -6.60
CA VAL A 151 -8.50 3.44 -5.80
C VAL A 151 -10.00 3.17 -5.76
N ASN A 152 -10.38 1.89 -5.83
CA ASN A 152 -11.76 1.46 -5.72
C ASN A 152 -12.03 0.75 -4.40
N HIS A 153 -11.19 -0.23 -4.00
CA HIS A 153 -11.24 -0.86 -2.68
C HIS A 153 -9.93 -0.64 -1.93
N LEU A 154 -10.04 -0.44 -0.63
CA LEU A 154 -8.96 -0.62 0.33
C LEU A 154 -9.39 -1.70 1.34
N VAL A 155 -8.74 -2.84 1.27
CA VAL A 155 -8.90 -3.94 2.24
C VAL A 155 -7.71 -3.89 3.18
N GLY A 156 -7.95 -3.57 4.44
CA GLY A 156 -6.92 -3.52 5.47
C GLY A 156 -7.00 -4.75 6.38
N ILE A 157 -5.90 -5.48 6.49
CA ILE A 157 -5.73 -6.65 7.35
C ILE A 157 -4.93 -6.19 8.58
N ALA A 158 -5.47 -6.36 9.78
CA ALA A 158 -4.82 -6.00 11.04
C ALA A 158 -4.19 -4.58 11.05
N SER A 159 -4.90 -3.59 10.48
CA SER A 159 -4.36 -2.27 10.14
C SER A 159 -4.22 -1.35 11.36
N SER A 160 -3.12 -0.61 11.47
CA SER A 160 -2.87 0.38 12.53
C SER A 160 -3.59 1.72 12.32
N ASN A 161 -4.89 1.69 11.97
CA ASN A 161 -5.68 2.86 11.54
C ASN A 161 -5.73 4.00 12.57
N HIS A 162 -5.76 3.68 13.86
CA HIS A 162 -5.70 4.65 14.96
C HIS A 162 -4.48 4.42 15.85
N GLY A 163 -3.49 3.68 15.33
CA GLY A 163 -2.26 3.35 16.01
C GLY A 163 -2.38 2.20 16.99
N THR A 164 -1.31 1.99 17.72
CA THR A 164 -1.21 0.98 18.76
C THR A 164 -0.72 1.56 20.07
N GLU A 165 -1.17 0.97 21.19
CA GLU A 165 -0.60 1.15 22.52
C GLU A 165 0.49 0.11 22.80
N GLY A 166 0.66 -0.87 21.91
CA GLY A 166 1.70 -1.90 21.97
C GLY A 166 3.04 -1.41 21.44
N VAL A 167 4.01 -2.30 21.49
CA VAL A 167 5.38 -2.05 21.00
C VAL A 167 5.52 -2.67 19.61
N ILE A 168 5.83 -1.85 18.60
CA ILE A 168 6.21 -2.32 17.27
C ILE A 168 7.72 -2.55 17.27
N ALA A 169 8.13 -3.81 17.28
CA ALA A 169 9.52 -4.21 17.26
C ALA A 169 9.76 -5.30 16.21
N PRO A 170 10.93 -5.28 15.54
CA PRO A 170 11.24 -6.34 14.56
C PRO A 170 11.52 -7.66 15.27
N THR A 171 11.16 -8.75 14.59
CA THR A 171 11.63 -10.09 14.98
C THR A 171 13.09 -10.29 14.54
N PRO A 172 13.84 -11.25 15.12
CA PRO A 172 15.26 -11.45 14.79
C PRO A 172 15.54 -11.72 13.31
N ASP A 173 14.58 -12.28 12.58
CA ASP A 173 14.69 -12.56 11.13
C ASP A 173 14.38 -11.34 10.24
N GLN A 174 13.80 -10.28 10.81
CA GLN A 174 13.51 -9.03 10.13
C GLN A 174 14.67 -8.01 10.22
N VAL A 175 15.66 -8.26 11.06
CA VAL A 175 16.82 -7.38 11.25
C VAL A 175 18.03 -7.94 10.50
N PRO A 176 18.70 -7.17 9.62
CA PRO A 176 19.90 -7.63 8.93
C PRO A 176 21.02 -8.01 9.90
N LEU A 177 21.71 -9.12 9.63
CA LEU A 177 22.86 -9.57 10.41
C LEU A 177 23.93 -8.46 10.49
N GLY A 178 24.27 -8.04 11.72
CA GLY A 178 25.31 -7.03 11.96
C GLY A 178 24.82 -5.61 12.28
N THR A 179 23.53 -5.34 12.18
CA THR A 179 22.94 -4.08 12.66
C THR A 179 22.64 -4.17 14.15
N GLY A 180 23.55 -4.30 15.04
CA GLY A 180 23.28 -4.39 16.49
C GLY A 180 22.30 -3.30 16.99
N ASP A 181 21.70 -3.51 18.15
CA ASP A 181 20.62 -2.70 18.78
C ASP A 181 20.82 -1.16 18.82
N ALA A 182 22.00 -0.67 18.50
CA ALA A 182 22.40 0.73 18.69
C ALA A 182 22.07 1.67 17.51
N GLY A 183 21.45 1.22 16.41
CA GLY A 183 21.30 2.06 15.22
C GLY A 183 20.00 1.88 14.42
N PHE A 184 19.08 1.06 14.89
CA PHE A 184 17.83 0.85 14.18
C PHE A 184 16.82 1.96 14.51
N LEU A 185 16.66 2.91 13.59
CA LEU A 185 15.66 3.96 13.70
C LEU A 185 14.44 3.56 12.85
N CYS A 186 13.32 3.30 13.48
CA CYS A 186 12.05 3.05 12.81
C CYS A 186 11.12 4.26 12.99
N GLN A 187 11.16 5.20 12.05
CA GLN A 187 10.24 6.33 12.08
C GLN A 187 8.79 5.88 11.90
N ALA A 188 8.56 4.87 11.06
CA ALA A 188 7.24 4.29 10.88
C ALA A 188 6.67 3.71 12.19
N CYS A 189 7.51 3.17 13.07
CA CYS A 189 7.05 2.69 14.38
C CYS A 189 6.52 3.84 15.23
N ALA A 190 7.28 4.95 15.32
CA ALA A 190 6.86 6.14 16.04
C ALA A 190 5.60 6.79 15.43
N ASP A 191 5.48 6.78 14.09
CA ASP A 191 4.30 7.29 13.40
C ASP A 191 3.03 6.47 13.72
N GLN A 192 3.17 5.19 14.05
CA GLN A 192 2.06 4.28 14.40
C GLN A 192 1.73 4.24 15.90
N GLU A 193 2.47 4.93 16.76
CA GLU A 193 2.10 5.06 18.17
C GLU A 193 0.76 5.79 18.30
N ALA A 194 -0.11 5.30 19.19
CA ALA A 194 -1.40 5.94 19.47
C ALA A 194 -1.19 7.39 19.92
N GLY A 195 -1.86 8.33 19.24
CA GLY A 195 -1.71 9.77 19.53
C GLY A 195 -0.52 10.46 18.85
N SER A 196 0.22 9.77 17.98
CA SER A 196 1.30 10.39 17.21
C SER A 196 0.82 11.57 16.35
N ALA A 197 1.73 12.49 16.04
CA ALA A 197 1.43 13.63 15.17
C ALA A 197 1.01 13.18 13.76
N PHE A 198 1.59 12.08 13.26
CA PHE A 198 1.21 11.50 11.98
C PHE A 198 -0.25 11.01 11.99
N LEU A 199 -0.65 10.23 13.00
CA LEU A 199 -2.02 9.74 13.12
C LEU A 199 -3.04 10.86 13.38
N ALA A 200 -2.65 11.87 14.17
CA ALA A 200 -3.48 13.07 14.37
C ALA A 200 -3.75 13.77 13.03
N LYS A 201 -2.73 13.90 12.17
CA LYS A 201 -2.88 14.42 10.81
C LYS A 201 -3.72 13.51 9.92
N LEU A 202 -3.42 12.21 9.90
CA LEU A 202 -4.13 11.22 9.08
C LEU A 202 -5.63 11.25 9.38
N ASN A 203 -5.98 11.22 10.66
CA ASN A 203 -7.38 11.13 11.11
C ASN A 203 -8.10 12.49 11.17
N SER A 204 -7.39 13.61 10.93
CA SER A 204 -8.00 14.94 10.91
C SER A 204 -9.05 15.16 9.82
N ILE A 205 -8.99 14.34 8.75
CA ILE A 205 -9.97 14.39 7.63
C ILE A 205 -11.06 13.33 7.76
N GLY A 206 -11.12 12.65 8.91
CA GLY A 206 -11.98 11.49 9.14
C GLY A 206 -11.32 10.18 8.69
N ASP A 207 -11.99 9.06 8.98
CA ASP A 207 -11.45 7.73 8.71
C ASP A 207 -11.50 7.37 7.23
N THR A 208 -12.40 7.98 6.47
CA THR A 208 -12.65 7.67 5.07
C THR A 208 -12.76 8.93 4.22
N VAL A 209 -12.42 8.81 2.95
CA VAL A 209 -12.67 9.84 1.93
C VAL A 209 -13.67 9.34 0.89
N ASN A 210 -14.34 10.25 0.20
CA ASN A 210 -15.29 9.87 -0.85
C ASN A 210 -14.57 9.16 -2.01
N GLY A 211 -15.15 8.08 -2.48
CA GLY A 211 -14.71 7.30 -3.64
C GLY A 211 -14.42 5.85 -3.31
N PRO A 212 -13.38 5.53 -2.55
CA PRO A 212 -13.04 4.14 -2.20
C PRO A 212 -14.05 3.48 -1.25
N PHE A 213 -14.16 2.16 -1.36
CA PHE A 213 -14.78 1.29 -0.37
C PHE A 213 -13.73 0.73 0.58
N TYR A 214 -14.08 0.57 1.85
CA TYR A 214 -13.16 0.13 2.90
C TYR A 214 -13.66 -1.16 3.54
N THR A 215 -12.80 -2.14 3.63
CA THR A 215 -13.02 -3.36 4.41
C THR A 215 -11.87 -3.53 5.37
N VAL A 216 -12.17 -3.64 6.66
CA VAL A 216 -11.18 -3.91 7.71
C VAL A 216 -11.39 -5.32 8.21
N LEU A 217 -10.31 -6.10 8.18
CA LEU A 217 -10.25 -7.46 8.72
C LEU A 217 -9.34 -7.42 9.96
N SER A 218 -9.92 -7.72 11.12
CA SER A 218 -9.21 -7.68 12.41
C SER A 218 -9.27 -9.03 13.12
N THR A 219 -8.27 -9.29 13.94
CA THR A 219 -8.28 -10.46 14.85
C THR A 219 -8.30 -10.01 16.30
N LYS A 220 -9.06 -10.74 17.16
CA LYS A 220 -9.07 -10.52 18.61
C LYS A 220 -7.75 -10.89 19.28
N TYR A 221 -6.91 -11.64 18.57
CA TYR A 221 -5.62 -12.12 19.04
C TYR A 221 -4.44 -11.26 18.53
N ASP A 222 -4.73 -10.06 18.02
CA ASP A 222 -3.69 -9.11 17.61
C ASP A 222 -2.92 -8.62 18.85
N GLU A 223 -1.63 -8.91 18.89
CA GLU A 223 -0.72 -8.52 19.95
C GLU A 223 0.15 -7.30 19.58
N VAL A 224 0.10 -6.90 18.29
CA VAL A 224 0.87 -5.75 17.75
C VAL A 224 0.01 -4.49 17.70
N VAL A 225 -1.16 -4.55 17.06
CA VAL A 225 -2.09 -3.41 16.98
C VAL A 225 -3.14 -3.53 18.06
N THR A 226 -2.80 -3.02 19.25
CA THR A 226 -3.61 -3.13 20.47
C THR A 226 -4.12 -1.77 20.94
N PRO A 227 -5.35 -1.72 21.48
CA PRO A 227 -6.38 -2.75 21.43
C PRO A 227 -6.89 -2.99 19.99
N TYR A 228 -7.25 -4.23 19.63
CA TYR A 228 -7.62 -4.56 18.25
C TYR A 228 -8.77 -3.68 17.66
N PRO A 229 -9.71 -3.12 18.43
CA PRO A 229 -10.71 -2.21 17.87
C PRO A 229 -10.14 -0.88 17.36
N SER A 230 -8.86 -0.53 17.67
CA SER A 230 -8.18 0.63 17.08
C SER A 230 -7.98 0.49 15.57
N GLN A 231 -8.13 -0.72 15.06
CA GLN A 231 -8.08 -1.04 13.62
C GLN A 231 -9.35 -0.57 12.87
N PHE A 232 -10.48 -0.43 13.55
CA PHE A 232 -11.77 -0.17 12.91
C PHE A 232 -11.85 1.23 12.32
N LEU A 233 -12.55 1.33 11.19
CA LEU A 233 -12.86 2.61 10.55
C LEU A 233 -14.31 2.98 10.77
N SER A 234 -14.56 4.26 11.03
CA SER A 234 -15.88 4.85 11.10
C SER A 234 -16.29 5.39 9.72
N GLY A 235 -17.53 5.12 9.33
CA GLY A 235 -18.04 5.61 8.06
C GLY A 235 -19.43 5.05 7.73
N PRO A 236 -20.04 5.50 6.63
CA PRO A 236 -21.33 4.98 6.20
C PRO A 236 -21.24 3.48 5.88
N ALA A 237 -22.22 2.68 6.29
CA ALA A 237 -22.26 1.23 6.04
C ALA A 237 -22.18 0.86 4.53
N ARG A 238 -22.58 1.78 3.64
CA ARG A 238 -22.40 1.59 2.19
C ARG A 238 -20.95 1.72 1.72
N GLN A 239 -20.05 2.19 2.58
CA GLN A 239 -18.65 2.47 2.24
C GLN A 239 -17.67 1.73 3.12
N VAL A 240 -18.02 1.39 4.37
CA VAL A 240 -17.14 0.75 5.36
C VAL A 240 -17.78 -0.51 5.91
N THR A 241 -16.98 -1.57 5.99
CA THR A 241 -17.28 -2.77 6.77
C THR A 241 -16.07 -3.16 7.60
N ASN A 242 -16.28 -3.31 8.91
CA ASN A 242 -15.31 -3.88 9.84
C ASN A 242 -15.72 -5.32 10.15
N ILE A 243 -14.81 -6.27 10.00
CA ILE A 243 -15.03 -7.69 10.23
C ILE A 243 -13.97 -8.18 11.21
N THR A 244 -14.39 -8.74 12.33
CA THR A 244 -13.52 -9.47 13.25
C THR A 244 -13.55 -10.94 12.90
N LEU A 245 -12.39 -11.56 12.67
CA LEU A 245 -12.27 -12.93 12.19
C LEU A 245 -12.99 -13.93 13.12
N GLN A 246 -12.85 -13.78 14.43
CA GLN A 246 -13.47 -14.68 15.42
C GLN A 246 -14.99 -14.49 15.55
N ASP A 247 -15.56 -13.43 14.98
CA ASP A 247 -17.03 -13.29 14.86
C ASP A 247 -17.55 -14.12 13.69
N LYS A 248 -16.68 -14.48 12.74
CA LYS A 248 -16.95 -15.37 11.60
C LYS A 248 -16.55 -16.81 11.90
N CYS A 249 -15.35 -16.99 12.41
CA CYS A 249 -14.73 -18.27 12.72
C CYS A 249 -14.23 -18.26 14.17
N PRO A 250 -15.08 -18.62 15.15
CA PRO A 250 -14.77 -18.45 16.57
C PRO A 250 -13.54 -19.21 17.09
N LEU A 251 -13.12 -20.27 16.39
CA LEU A 251 -11.95 -21.07 16.75
C LEU A 251 -10.68 -20.72 15.96
N ASP A 252 -10.74 -19.69 15.15
CA ASP A 252 -9.59 -19.23 14.39
C ASP A 252 -8.57 -18.57 15.33
N PRO A 253 -7.34 -19.12 15.48
CA PRO A 253 -6.34 -18.61 16.42
C PRO A 253 -5.43 -17.56 15.81
N ILE A 254 -5.71 -17.13 14.58
CA ILE A 254 -4.78 -16.27 13.82
C ILE A 254 -4.45 -14.98 14.55
N GLU A 255 -3.19 -14.62 14.57
CA GLU A 255 -2.61 -13.44 15.19
C GLU A 255 -2.15 -12.44 14.12
N HIS A 256 -1.44 -11.37 14.53
CA HIS A 256 -1.09 -10.24 13.67
C HIS A 256 -0.27 -10.64 12.45
N ASP A 257 0.89 -11.25 12.67
CA ASP A 257 1.89 -11.47 11.61
C ASP A 257 1.45 -12.51 10.58
N GLN A 258 0.65 -13.51 11.01
CA GLN A 258 0.16 -14.54 10.13
C GLN A 258 -1.21 -14.23 9.50
N ALA A 259 -1.86 -13.14 9.89
CA ALA A 259 -3.15 -12.76 9.31
C ALA A 259 -3.15 -12.68 7.77
N PRO A 260 -2.10 -12.18 7.08
CA PRO A 260 -2.03 -12.20 5.62
C PRO A 260 -1.96 -13.60 4.99
N ASN A 261 -1.59 -14.61 5.77
CA ASN A 261 -1.44 -16.00 5.32
C ASN A 261 -2.65 -16.86 5.64
N ASP A 262 -3.64 -16.32 6.36
CA ASP A 262 -4.79 -17.05 6.82
C ASP A 262 -5.81 -17.33 5.70
N PRO A 263 -6.28 -18.59 5.53
CA PRO A 263 -7.25 -18.94 4.49
C PRO A 263 -8.63 -18.29 4.66
N VAL A 264 -9.04 -17.95 5.89
CA VAL A 264 -10.29 -17.22 6.17
C VAL A 264 -10.13 -15.77 5.71
N VAL A 265 -8.99 -15.14 6.02
CA VAL A 265 -8.65 -13.80 5.53
C VAL A 265 -8.64 -13.77 4.01
N HIS A 266 -8.03 -14.76 3.35
CA HIS A 266 -8.00 -14.84 1.88
C HIS A 266 -9.40 -14.86 1.27
N GLN A 267 -10.34 -15.64 1.83
CA GLN A 267 -11.72 -15.68 1.37
C GLN A 267 -12.42 -14.33 1.54
N LEU A 268 -12.19 -13.65 2.66
CA LEU A 268 -12.77 -12.33 2.93
C LEU A 268 -12.18 -11.26 2.01
N VAL A 269 -10.87 -11.32 1.69
CA VAL A 269 -10.23 -10.45 0.70
C VAL A 269 -10.83 -10.66 -0.68
N SER A 270 -10.89 -11.90 -1.18
CA SER A 270 -11.49 -12.22 -2.49
C SER A 270 -12.95 -11.75 -2.57
N HIS A 271 -13.72 -11.95 -1.48
CA HIS A 271 -15.09 -11.46 -1.39
C HIS A 271 -15.18 -9.93 -1.46
N ALA A 272 -14.29 -9.21 -0.76
CA ALA A 272 -14.25 -7.75 -0.78
C ALA A 272 -13.95 -7.22 -2.18
N LEU A 273 -12.93 -7.78 -2.85
CA LEU A 273 -12.49 -7.38 -4.19
C LEU A 273 -13.57 -7.61 -5.27
N ALA A 274 -14.36 -8.68 -5.14
CA ALA A 274 -15.46 -9.02 -6.03
C ALA A 274 -16.75 -8.20 -5.77
N SER A 275 -16.85 -7.52 -4.63
CA SER A 275 -18.05 -6.79 -4.22
C SER A 275 -18.18 -5.45 -4.97
N LYS A 276 -19.43 -4.97 -5.13
CA LYS A 276 -19.75 -3.62 -5.65
C LYS A 276 -19.69 -2.51 -4.59
N GLY A 277 -19.30 -2.86 -3.38
CA GLY A 277 -19.19 -2.03 -2.18
C GLY A 277 -18.14 -2.64 -1.26
N PRO A 278 -18.09 -2.27 0.02
CA PRO A 278 -17.26 -2.97 0.98
C PRO A 278 -17.72 -4.43 1.11
N ALA A 279 -16.90 -5.32 1.69
CA ALA A 279 -17.29 -6.70 1.93
C ALA A 279 -18.63 -6.76 2.66
N SER A 280 -19.48 -7.70 2.26
CA SER A 280 -20.75 -7.91 2.97
C SER A 280 -20.48 -8.42 4.39
N PRO A 281 -21.04 -7.78 5.42
CA PRO A 281 -20.94 -8.29 6.79
C PRO A 281 -21.68 -9.62 6.97
N LEU A 282 -22.53 -10.00 6.03
CA LEU A 282 -23.27 -11.29 6.05
C LEU A 282 -22.49 -12.42 5.37
N TYR A 283 -21.40 -12.12 4.66
CA TYR A 283 -20.57 -13.17 4.06
C TYR A 283 -19.99 -14.06 5.16
N GLN A 284 -20.10 -15.37 4.96
CA GLN A 284 -19.60 -16.39 5.88
C GLN A 284 -18.50 -17.18 5.16
N PRO A 285 -17.22 -17.01 5.55
CA PRO A 285 -16.13 -17.81 5.03
C PRO A 285 -16.20 -19.25 5.56
N GLU A 286 -15.57 -20.18 4.88
CA GLU A 286 -15.32 -21.52 5.35
C GLU A 286 -14.20 -21.50 6.40
N CYS A 287 -14.50 -21.87 7.65
CA CYS A 287 -13.58 -21.74 8.78
C CYS A 287 -12.48 -22.80 8.82
N PHE A 288 -12.69 -23.93 8.16
CA PHE A 288 -11.71 -25.02 8.06
C PHE A 288 -11.57 -25.45 6.61
N PRO A 289 -11.02 -24.57 5.75
CA PRO A 289 -10.86 -24.89 4.35
C PRO A 289 -9.90 -26.08 4.22
N THR A 290 -10.39 -27.15 3.60
CA THR A 290 -9.52 -28.26 3.19
C THR A 290 -8.61 -27.73 2.09
N PHE A 291 -7.31 -27.76 2.31
CA PHE A 291 -6.35 -27.47 1.25
C PHE A 291 -6.59 -28.47 0.11
N GLN A 292 -7.22 -28.01 -0.97
CA GLN A 292 -7.21 -28.77 -2.21
C GLN A 292 -5.80 -28.69 -2.78
N SER A 293 -5.12 -29.82 -2.74
CA SER A 293 -3.75 -30.04 -3.22
C SER A 293 -3.65 -29.85 -4.73
#